data_4167e9ed6327eb12f97ad7e6a4529db9
#
_entry.id   4167e9ed6327eb12f97ad7e6a4529db9
#
_cell.length_a   1.000
_cell.length_b   1.000
_cell.length_c   1.000
_cell.angle_alpha   90.00
_cell.angle_beta   90.00
_cell.angle_gamma   90.00
#
_symmetry.space_group_name_H-M   'P 1'
#
loop_
_entity.id
_entity.type
_entity.pdbx_description
1 polymer ?
#
loop_
_entity_poly.entity_id
_entity_poly.type
_entity_poly.pdbx_seq_one_letter_code
_entity_poly.pdbx_strand_id
1 'polypeptide(L)'
;MSSGKMTEEELKTFDFTSVNIADLLPQRKPFVMISSLLSCSYERTVTRFLIQEDNVFVEDRRLVPEGLVENIAQTCAARIGFINKYILHKPVSVGYVCALKDFKVQKTPVLGETIETEINLKGEFGTMLMVDAIVKSGRNMLAEGSMVIALDESRPVGGHKAVVKVADNIISPLGTTTEENYAAVKAGKSALRLYESSKNLPEPFFAS
;
A
#
# COMPACT_ATOMS: atom_id res chain seq x y z
N MET A 1 35.00 4.46 12.62
CA MET A 1 33.95 3.54 13.05
C MET A 1 33.31 3.00 11.81
N SER A 2 33.44 1.69 11.54
CA SER A 2 33.00 1.06 10.28
C SER A 2 31.48 1.19 10.16
N SER A 3 31.02 1.95 9.20
CA SER A 3 29.62 1.97 8.72
C SER A 3 29.37 0.70 7.93
N GLY A 4 29.36 -0.47 8.61
CA GLY A 4 29.20 -1.75 7.97
C GLY A 4 27.75 -1.97 7.57
N LYS A 5 27.52 -2.26 6.29
CA LYS A 5 26.26 -2.86 5.84
C LYS A 5 26.02 -4.13 6.63
N MET A 6 24.79 -4.37 7.07
CA MET A 6 24.41 -5.63 7.70
C MET A 6 24.72 -6.80 6.76
N THR A 7 25.45 -7.79 7.24
CA THR A 7 25.83 -8.97 6.46
C THR A 7 24.68 -9.97 6.34
N GLU A 8 24.77 -10.91 5.42
CA GLU A 8 23.78 -11.99 5.31
C GLU A 8 23.71 -12.87 6.57
N GLU A 9 24.84 -13.04 7.29
CA GLU A 9 24.87 -13.79 8.55
C GLU A 9 24.17 -13.03 9.68
N GLU A 10 24.36 -11.70 9.77
CA GLU A 10 23.65 -10.86 10.72
C GLU A 10 22.15 -10.85 10.43
N LEU A 11 21.72 -10.88 9.16
CA LEU A 11 20.32 -11.00 8.80
C LEU A 11 19.70 -12.34 9.23
N LYS A 12 20.44 -13.45 9.21
CA LYS A 12 19.94 -14.76 9.66
C LYS A 12 19.64 -14.83 11.16
N THR A 13 20.33 -14.02 11.96
CA THR A 13 20.19 -13.98 13.43
C THR A 13 19.37 -12.77 13.91
N PHE A 14 18.96 -11.91 13.00
CA PHE A 14 18.23 -10.69 13.33
C PHE A 14 16.80 -10.99 13.81
N ASP A 15 16.40 -10.42 14.94
CA ASP A 15 15.01 -10.50 15.41
C ASP A 15 14.13 -9.48 14.70
N PHE A 16 13.56 -9.89 13.58
CA PHE A 16 12.65 -9.05 12.78
C PHE A 16 11.40 -8.65 13.53
N THR A 17 10.96 -9.45 14.51
CA THR A 17 9.72 -9.17 15.26
C THR A 17 9.87 -7.99 16.23
N SER A 18 11.11 -7.66 16.60
CA SER A 18 11.44 -6.48 17.42
C SER A 18 11.32 -5.14 16.65
N VAL A 19 11.22 -5.20 15.31
CA VAL A 19 11.17 -4.00 14.47
C VAL A 19 9.81 -3.31 14.63
N ASN A 20 9.85 -2.03 15.00
CA ASN A 20 8.64 -1.22 15.02
C ASN A 20 8.18 -0.90 13.57
N ILE A 21 7.04 -1.45 13.19
CA ILE A 21 6.48 -1.27 11.84
C ILE A 21 6.25 0.20 11.49
N ALA A 22 5.88 1.03 12.46
CA ALA A 22 5.70 2.48 12.24
C ALA A 22 6.98 3.20 11.80
N ASP A 23 8.15 2.61 12.02
CA ASP A 23 9.43 3.14 11.56
C ASP A 23 9.74 2.78 10.10
N LEU A 24 9.05 1.79 9.54
CA LEU A 24 9.24 1.32 8.17
C LEU A 24 8.19 1.86 7.20
N LEU A 25 7.02 2.24 7.71
CA LEU A 25 5.88 2.64 6.91
C LEU A 25 5.54 4.11 7.08
N PRO A 26 5.12 4.82 6.01
CA PRO A 26 4.51 6.15 6.13
C PRO A 26 3.09 6.10 6.70
N GLN A 27 2.37 4.99 6.50
CA GLN A 27 0.99 4.81 6.94
C GLN A 27 0.88 4.80 8.46
N ARG A 28 -0.28 5.22 8.95
CA ARG A 28 -0.67 5.22 10.37
C ARG A 28 -2.07 4.61 10.51
N LYS A 29 -2.42 4.15 11.72
CA LYS A 29 -3.78 3.68 11.99
C LYS A 29 -4.81 4.72 11.55
N PRO A 30 -5.93 4.27 10.96
CA PRO A 30 -6.43 2.90 10.78
C PRO A 30 -5.98 2.19 9.48
N PHE A 31 -5.01 2.75 8.72
CA PHE A 31 -4.55 2.26 7.41
C PHE A 31 -3.37 1.28 7.47
N VAL A 32 -2.88 0.92 8.65
CA VAL A 32 -1.75 -0.01 8.78
C VAL A 32 -2.22 -1.44 8.54
N MET A 33 -1.59 -2.11 7.56
CA MET A 33 -1.94 -3.47 7.11
C MET A 33 -0.85 -4.50 7.46
N ILE A 34 0.05 -4.17 8.38
CA ILE A 34 1.12 -5.06 8.86
C ILE A 34 1.19 -4.96 10.37
N SER A 35 1.22 -6.11 11.06
CA SER A 35 1.43 -6.18 12.51
C SER A 35 2.91 -6.38 12.87
N SER A 36 3.64 -7.17 12.08
CA SER A 36 5.05 -7.46 12.30
C SER A 36 5.77 -7.86 11.03
N LEU A 37 7.07 -7.59 10.98
CA LEU A 37 8.00 -8.14 10.01
C LEU A 37 8.48 -9.50 10.55
N LEU A 38 8.45 -10.55 9.73
CA LEU A 38 8.90 -11.90 10.12
C LEU A 38 10.26 -12.23 9.54
N SER A 39 10.54 -11.77 8.32
CA SER A 39 11.85 -11.88 7.69
C SER A 39 11.99 -10.85 6.59
N CYS A 40 13.23 -10.43 6.33
CA CYS A 40 13.54 -9.52 5.23
C CYS A 40 14.95 -9.83 4.71
N SER A 41 15.04 -10.05 3.40
CA SER A 41 16.30 -10.15 2.66
C SER A 41 16.18 -9.29 1.38
N TYR A 42 17.26 -9.26 0.58
CA TYR A 42 17.21 -8.59 -0.71
C TYR A 42 16.19 -9.21 -1.67
N GLU A 43 15.96 -10.53 -1.58
CA GLU A 43 15.11 -11.26 -2.51
C GLU A 43 13.70 -11.50 -1.97
N ARG A 44 13.57 -11.71 -0.65
CA ARG A 44 12.33 -12.18 -0.03
C ARG A 44 12.00 -11.41 1.24
N THR A 45 10.73 -11.08 1.42
CA THR A 45 10.23 -10.47 2.66
C THR A 45 8.92 -11.12 3.06
N VAL A 46 8.76 -11.36 4.35
CA VAL A 46 7.53 -11.91 4.93
C VAL A 46 7.05 -11.02 6.05
N THR A 47 5.77 -10.68 6.00
CA THR A 47 5.08 -9.91 7.03
C THR A 47 3.90 -10.69 7.57
N ARG A 48 3.44 -10.29 8.75
CA ARG A 48 2.23 -10.80 9.39
C ARG A 48 1.25 -9.67 9.66
N PHE A 49 -0.03 -9.95 9.49
CA PHE A 49 -1.10 -9.02 9.82
C PHE A 49 -2.25 -9.73 10.53
N LEU A 50 -2.64 -9.21 11.70
CA LEU A 50 -3.84 -9.60 12.41
C LEU A 50 -5.00 -8.70 11.96
N ILE A 51 -6.07 -9.30 11.43
CA ILE A 51 -7.25 -8.56 10.98
C ILE A 51 -8.00 -8.01 12.20
N GLN A 52 -8.03 -6.68 12.35
CA GLN A 52 -8.64 -5.97 13.48
C GLN A 52 -9.86 -5.16 13.00
N GLU A 53 -10.82 -4.97 13.90
CA GLU A 53 -12.09 -4.30 13.58
C GLU A 53 -11.93 -2.80 13.25
N ASP A 54 -10.90 -2.17 13.80
CA ASP A 54 -10.59 -0.76 13.59
C ASP A 54 -9.89 -0.48 12.26
N ASN A 55 -9.66 -1.50 11.42
CA ASN A 55 -9.03 -1.33 10.11
C ASN A 55 -10.05 -0.89 9.05
N VAL A 56 -9.69 0.11 8.23
CA VAL A 56 -10.58 0.71 7.21
C VAL A 56 -10.97 -0.25 6.08
N PHE A 57 -10.25 -1.35 5.90
CA PHE A 57 -10.53 -2.37 4.88
C PHE A 57 -11.32 -3.55 5.43
N VAL A 58 -11.88 -3.44 6.66
CA VAL A 58 -12.74 -4.47 7.23
C VAL A 58 -14.21 -4.06 7.09
N GLU A 59 -14.94 -4.83 6.30
CA GLU A 59 -16.38 -4.70 6.09
C GLU A 59 -17.06 -6.03 6.42
N ASP A 60 -18.21 -6.01 7.04
CA ASP A 60 -18.97 -7.20 7.42
C ASP A 60 -18.10 -8.30 8.08
N ARG A 61 -17.19 -7.89 8.98
CA ARG A 61 -16.23 -8.76 9.69
C ARG A 61 -15.26 -9.51 8.77
N ARG A 62 -14.97 -8.97 7.59
CA ARG A 62 -14.02 -9.51 6.62
C ARG A 62 -13.12 -8.42 6.07
N LEU A 63 -11.88 -8.79 5.77
CA LEU A 63 -11.00 -7.93 4.99
C LEU A 63 -11.47 -7.97 3.52
N VAL A 64 -11.73 -6.81 2.94
CA VAL A 64 -12.08 -6.72 1.50
C VAL A 64 -10.88 -7.03 0.60
N PRO A 65 -11.08 -7.42 -0.67
CA PRO A 65 -9.98 -7.73 -1.61
C PRO A 65 -8.96 -6.60 -1.75
N GLU A 66 -9.40 -5.35 -1.72
CA GLU A 66 -8.55 -4.15 -1.77
C GLU A 66 -7.59 -4.07 -0.58
N GLY A 67 -8.03 -4.55 0.59
CA GLY A 67 -7.18 -4.66 1.77
C GLY A 67 -6.04 -5.67 1.59
N LEU A 68 -6.24 -6.76 0.82
CA LEU A 68 -5.15 -7.68 0.47
C LEU A 68 -4.13 -7.02 -0.46
N VAL A 69 -4.57 -6.19 -1.42
CA VAL A 69 -3.68 -5.42 -2.29
C VAL A 69 -2.85 -4.42 -1.47
N GLU A 70 -3.50 -3.67 -0.57
CA GLU A 70 -2.80 -2.72 0.30
C GLU A 70 -1.82 -3.44 1.26
N ASN A 71 -2.18 -4.60 1.79
CA ASN A 71 -1.28 -5.41 2.63
C ASN A 71 -0.02 -5.84 1.85
N ILE A 72 -0.15 -6.25 0.57
CA ILE A 72 0.99 -6.55 -0.30
C ILE A 72 1.85 -5.29 -0.53
N ALA A 73 1.21 -4.16 -0.84
CA ALA A 73 1.91 -2.89 -1.07
C ALA A 73 2.69 -2.45 0.18
N GLN A 74 2.09 -2.58 1.37
CA GLN A 74 2.78 -2.27 2.62
C GLN A 74 3.88 -3.28 2.96
N THR A 75 3.76 -4.54 2.56
CA THR A 75 4.85 -5.52 2.68
C THR A 75 6.06 -5.11 1.83
N CYS A 76 5.82 -4.61 0.61
CA CYS A 76 6.87 -4.02 -0.22
C CYS A 76 7.47 -2.76 0.43
N ALA A 77 6.65 -1.89 0.99
CA ALA A 77 7.12 -0.69 1.69
C ALA A 77 7.95 -1.06 2.93
N ALA A 78 7.54 -2.09 3.70
CA ALA A 78 8.30 -2.58 4.85
C ALA A 78 9.67 -3.14 4.43
N ARG A 79 9.75 -3.87 3.31
CA ARG A 79 11.03 -4.31 2.73
C ARG A 79 11.94 -3.13 2.43
N ILE A 80 11.44 -2.14 1.70
CA ILE A 80 12.19 -0.95 1.31
C ILE A 80 12.64 -0.19 2.55
N GLY A 81 11.73 0.03 3.50
CA GLY A 81 12.00 0.71 4.76
C GLY A 81 13.07 -0.01 5.58
N PHE A 82 13.00 -1.34 5.69
CA PHE A 82 13.99 -2.14 6.41
C PHE A 82 15.37 -2.06 5.73
N ILE A 83 15.44 -2.30 4.42
CA ILE A 83 16.70 -2.23 3.67
C ILE A 83 17.32 -0.84 3.78
N ASN A 84 16.54 0.22 3.58
CA ASN A 84 17.05 1.58 3.67
C ASN A 84 17.55 1.90 5.09
N LYS A 85 16.76 1.61 6.12
CA LYS A 85 17.08 1.99 7.49
C LYS A 85 18.20 1.15 8.10
N TYR A 86 18.12 -0.18 7.97
CA TYR A 86 19.00 -1.11 8.70
C TYR A 86 20.20 -1.59 7.89
N ILE A 87 20.11 -1.61 6.55
CA ILE A 87 21.18 -2.11 5.69
C ILE A 87 21.93 -0.96 5.01
N LEU A 88 21.22 0.01 4.43
CA LEU A 88 21.84 1.10 3.66
C LEU A 88 22.05 2.38 4.46
N HIS A 89 21.49 2.47 5.69
CA HIS A 89 21.52 3.65 6.54
C HIS A 89 21.04 4.92 5.82
N LYS A 90 19.99 4.77 5.01
CA LYS A 90 19.34 5.84 4.25
C LYS A 90 17.93 6.13 4.82
N PRO A 91 17.38 7.32 4.56
CA PRO A 91 15.98 7.59 4.82
C PRO A 91 15.06 6.58 4.10
N VAL A 92 13.91 6.31 4.70
CA VAL A 92 12.88 5.47 4.08
C VAL A 92 12.26 6.23 2.90
N SER A 93 12.19 5.59 1.73
CA SER A 93 11.61 6.17 0.52
C SER A 93 10.11 5.83 0.43
N VAL A 94 9.35 6.68 -0.24
CA VAL A 94 7.95 6.40 -0.58
C VAL A 94 7.88 5.57 -1.86
N GLY A 95 7.04 4.54 -1.87
CA GLY A 95 6.75 3.74 -3.06
C GLY A 95 5.29 3.91 -3.51
N TYR A 96 5.07 3.91 -4.82
CA TYR A 96 3.76 3.97 -5.45
C TYR A 96 3.49 2.71 -6.23
N VAL A 97 2.32 2.12 -6.05
CA VAL A 97 1.87 0.97 -6.85
C VAL A 97 1.58 1.46 -8.28
N CYS A 98 2.34 0.95 -9.25
CA CYS A 98 2.18 1.30 -10.67
C CYS A 98 1.36 0.28 -11.44
N ALA A 99 1.45 -0.99 -11.06
CA ALA A 99 0.68 -2.06 -11.70
C ALA A 99 0.45 -3.22 -10.75
N LEU A 100 -0.70 -3.86 -10.94
CA LEU A 100 -1.07 -5.13 -10.35
C LEU A 100 -1.37 -6.10 -11.51
N LYS A 101 -0.70 -7.26 -11.54
CA LYS A 101 -0.85 -8.24 -12.62
C LYS A 101 -1.22 -9.59 -12.05
N ASP A 102 -2.08 -10.30 -12.78
CA ASP A 102 -2.49 -11.68 -12.48
C ASP A 102 -2.98 -11.88 -11.04
N PHE A 103 -3.53 -10.82 -10.44
CA PHE A 103 -3.99 -10.87 -9.05
C PHE A 103 -5.27 -11.69 -8.94
N LYS A 104 -5.21 -12.72 -8.12
CA LYS A 104 -6.31 -13.64 -7.87
C LYS A 104 -6.58 -13.73 -6.38
N VAL A 105 -7.81 -13.49 -5.97
CA VAL A 105 -8.28 -13.70 -4.61
C VAL A 105 -9.09 -14.97 -4.57
N GLN A 106 -8.63 -15.95 -3.80
CA GLN A 106 -9.34 -17.23 -3.60
C GLN A 106 -10.33 -17.11 -2.44
N LYS A 107 -9.94 -16.37 -1.39
CA LYS A 107 -10.76 -16.17 -0.20
C LYS A 107 -10.32 -14.91 0.54
N THR A 108 -11.28 -14.18 1.10
CA THR A 108 -11.02 -13.05 2.00
C THR A 108 -10.97 -13.52 3.45
N PRO A 109 -9.96 -13.10 4.23
CA PRO A 109 -9.83 -13.48 5.63
C PRO A 109 -10.88 -12.78 6.51
N VAL A 110 -11.21 -13.40 7.64
CA VAL A 110 -12.20 -12.87 8.59
C VAL A 110 -11.53 -12.09 9.72
N LEU A 111 -12.31 -11.28 10.41
CA LEU A 111 -11.90 -10.58 11.62
C LEU A 111 -11.31 -11.55 12.65
N GLY A 112 -10.16 -11.21 13.24
CA GLY A 112 -9.40 -12.04 14.16
C GLY A 112 -8.49 -13.08 13.48
N GLU A 113 -8.60 -13.27 12.17
CA GLU A 113 -7.70 -14.14 11.43
C GLU A 113 -6.33 -13.46 11.23
N THR A 114 -5.27 -14.26 11.26
CA THR A 114 -3.90 -13.78 11.00
C THR A 114 -3.48 -14.24 9.61
N ILE A 115 -3.01 -13.30 8.81
CA ILE A 115 -2.45 -13.58 7.49
C ILE A 115 -0.94 -13.37 7.48
N GLU A 116 -0.25 -14.13 6.64
CA GLU A 116 1.16 -13.96 6.30
C GLU A 116 1.29 -13.64 4.82
N THR A 117 2.01 -12.57 4.52
CA THR A 117 2.25 -12.10 3.17
C THR A 117 3.72 -12.21 2.85
N GLU A 118 4.00 -12.99 1.84
CA GLU A 118 5.32 -13.18 1.28
C GLU A 118 5.43 -12.44 -0.04
N ILE A 119 6.50 -11.68 -0.21
CA ILE A 119 6.89 -11.09 -1.50
C ILE A 119 8.26 -11.60 -1.90
N ASN A 120 8.41 -11.91 -3.19
CA ASN A 120 9.66 -12.32 -3.81
C ASN A 120 10.02 -11.34 -4.93
N LEU A 121 11.22 -10.76 -4.86
CA LEU A 121 11.72 -9.82 -5.86
C LEU A 121 11.98 -10.57 -7.18
N LYS A 122 11.39 -10.10 -8.27
CA LYS A 122 11.58 -10.63 -9.64
C LYS A 122 12.56 -9.82 -10.44
N GLY A 123 12.66 -8.52 -10.15
CA GLY A 123 13.58 -7.62 -10.83
C GLY A 123 13.50 -6.20 -10.35
N GLU A 124 14.58 -5.47 -10.60
CA GLU A 124 14.72 -4.04 -10.33
C GLU A 124 15.12 -3.35 -11.64
N PHE A 125 14.39 -2.30 -12.01
CA PHE A 125 14.62 -1.53 -13.23
C PHE A 125 14.61 -0.03 -12.88
N GLY A 126 15.80 0.53 -12.64
CA GLY A 126 15.92 1.90 -12.11
C GLY A 126 15.25 2.01 -10.74
N THR A 127 14.24 2.86 -10.64
CA THR A 127 13.46 3.04 -9.41
C THR A 127 12.24 2.10 -9.31
N MET A 128 12.05 1.21 -10.28
CA MET A 128 10.91 0.27 -10.27
C MET A 128 11.33 -1.09 -9.73
N LEU A 129 10.51 -1.63 -8.84
CA LEU A 129 10.60 -2.98 -8.29
C LEU A 129 9.44 -3.81 -8.78
N MET A 130 9.71 -5.02 -9.26
CA MET A 130 8.69 -6.01 -9.60
C MET A 130 8.78 -7.17 -8.60
N VAL A 131 7.67 -7.51 -7.98
CA VAL A 131 7.57 -8.59 -7.00
C VAL A 131 6.44 -9.55 -7.33
N ASP A 132 6.62 -10.82 -7.00
CA ASP A 132 5.53 -11.78 -6.86
C ASP A 132 5.11 -11.80 -5.40
N ALA A 133 3.81 -11.88 -5.15
CA ALA A 133 3.23 -11.87 -3.82
C ALA A 133 2.29 -13.06 -3.61
N ILE A 134 2.34 -13.62 -2.41
CA ILE A 134 1.44 -14.68 -1.94
C ILE A 134 0.94 -14.30 -0.56
N VAL A 135 -0.38 -14.37 -0.35
CA VAL A 135 -1.03 -14.15 0.95
C VAL A 135 -1.64 -15.44 1.43
N LYS A 136 -1.33 -15.85 2.66
CA LYS A 136 -1.80 -17.11 3.28
C LYS A 136 -2.36 -16.86 4.67
N SER A 137 -3.28 -17.74 5.08
CA SER A 137 -3.68 -17.92 6.48
C SER A 137 -3.45 -19.39 6.84
N GLY A 138 -2.43 -19.64 7.67
CA GLY A 138 -1.95 -20.99 7.92
C GLY A 138 -1.54 -21.71 6.62
N ARG A 139 -2.22 -22.81 6.30
CA ARG A 139 -1.98 -23.58 5.06
C ARG A 139 -2.82 -23.12 3.87
N ASN A 140 -3.77 -22.22 4.09
CA ASN A 140 -4.70 -21.78 3.05
C ASN A 140 -4.14 -20.61 2.28
N MET A 141 -4.06 -20.71 0.95
CA MET A 141 -3.79 -19.58 0.08
C MET A 141 -5.03 -18.69 0.00
N LEU A 142 -4.84 -17.39 0.20
CA LEU A 142 -5.91 -16.40 0.14
C LEU A 142 -5.84 -15.57 -1.15
N ALA A 143 -4.64 -15.16 -1.53
CA ALA A 143 -4.41 -14.40 -2.76
C ALA A 143 -2.98 -14.58 -3.27
N GLU A 144 -2.80 -14.35 -4.56
CA GLU A 144 -1.51 -14.31 -5.24
C GLU A 144 -1.54 -13.31 -6.40
N GLY A 145 -0.38 -12.83 -6.82
CA GLY A 145 -0.24 -11.94 -7.97
C GLY A 145 1.13 -11.28 -8.03
N SER A 146 1.34 -10.45 -9.05
CA SER A 146 2.57 -9.66 -9.19
C SER A 146 2.26 -8.18 -9.07
N MET A 147 3.17 -7.43 -8.44
CA MET A 147 3.03 -5.98 -8.23
C MET A 147 4.28 -5.26 -8.73
N VAL A 148 4.08 -4.11 -9.37
CA VAL A 148 5.14 -3.18 -9.75
C VAL A 148 5.03 -1.94 -8.89
N ILE A 149 6.13 -1.58 -8.24
CA ILE A 149 6.24 -0.40 -7.37
C ILE A 149 7.31 0.54 -7.93
N ALA A 150 6.98 1.82 -8.07
CA ALA A 150 7.96 2.87 -8.34
C ALA A 150 8.37 3.55 -7.03
N LEU A 151 9.68 3.72 -6.83
CA LEU A 151 10.24 4.42 -5.67
C LEU A 151 10.40 5.90 -5.98
N ASP A 152 9.97 6.75 -5.07
CA ASP A 152 10.25 8.19 -5.09
C ASP A 152 11.40 8.48 -4.12
N GLU A 153 12.61 8.53 -4.65
CA GLU A 153 13.80 8.84 -3.85
C GLU A 153 13.88 10.33 -3.48
N SER A 154 13.06 11.18 -4.10
CA SER A 154 13.03 12.62 -3.82
C SER A 154 12.23 12.94 -2.53
N ARG A 155 11.43 12.00 -2.04
CA ARG A 155 10.57 12.17 -0.85
C ARG A 155 10.90 11.15 0.24
N PRO A 156 11.91 11.41 1.08
CA PRO A 156 12.18 10.54 2.23
C PRO A 156 11.01 10.59 3.23
N VAL A 157 10.61 9.43 3.73
CA VAL A 157 9.62 9.33 4.82
C VAL A 157 10.22 9.93 6.09
N GLY A 158 9.55 10.91 6.69
CA GLY A 158 9.93 11.51 7.97
C GLY A 158 10.63 12.88 7.89
N GLY A 159 10.85 13.44 6.69
CA GLY A 159 11.56 14.72 6.49
C GLY A 159 10.71 16.00 6.56
N HIS A 160 9.41 15.92 6.37
CA HIS A 160 8.52 17.08 6.47
C HIS A 160 7.23 16.70 7.20
N LYS A 161 6.91 17.44 8.26
CA LYS A 161 5.51 17.65 8.59
C LYS A 161 4.88 18.26 7.33
N ALA A 162 4.14 17.48 6.57
CA ALA A 162 3.20 18.04 5.63
C ALA A 162 2.22 18.83 6.49
N VAL A 163 2.47 20.11 6.63
CA VAL A 163 1.43 21.04 7.00
C VAL A 163 0.56 21.04 5.75
N VAL A 164 -0.51 20.25 5.78
CA VAL A 164 -1.63 20.47 4.89
C VAL A 164 -2.14 21.85 5.28
N LYS A 165 -1.62 22.88 4.62
CA LYS A 165 -2.37 24.13 4.48
C LYS A 165 -3.59 23.66 3.72
N VAL A 166 -4.73 23.68 4.38
CA VAL A 166 -6.03 23.43 3.79
C VAL A 166 -6.04 24.13 2.45
N ALA A 167 -5.89 23.38 1.35
CA ALA A 167 -6.10 23.90 0.01
C ALA A 167 -7.60 23.89 -0.16
N ASP A 168 -8.14 25.02 0.20
CA ASP A 168 -9.56 25.28 0.25
C ASP A 168 -10.02 25.66 -1.13
N ASN A 169 -10.26 24.70 -2.03
CA ASN A 169 -11.23 24.84 -3.10
C ASN A 169 -11.19 23.64 -4.03
N ILE A 170 -12.21 22.83 -3.95
CA ILE A 170 -12.54 21.86 -5.01
C ILE A 170 -13.43 22.60 -6.00
N ILE A 171 -12.91 22.89 -7.19
CA ILE A 171 -13.70 23.39 -8.31
C ILE A 171 -14.20 22.19 -9.11
N SER A 172 -15.49 22.02 -9.17
CA SER A 172 -16.14 20.99 -9.98
C SER A 172 -17.44 21.54 -10.58
N PRO A 173 -18.10 20.80 -11.49
CA PRO A 173 -19.41 21.19 -12.00
C PRO A 173 -20.51 21.32 -10.92
N LEU A 174 -20.26 20.87 -9.69
CA LEU A 174 -21.18 20.97 -8.55
C LEU A 174 -21.01 22.24 -7.73
N GLY A 175 -19.82 22.88 -7.80
CA GLY A 175 -19.54 24.10 -7.06
C GLY A 175 -18.09 24.55 -7.21
N THR A 176 -17.83 25.79 -6.82
CA THR A 176 -16.52 26.44 -6.88
C THR A 176 -15.78 26.43 -5.54
N THR A 177 -16.44 25.98 -4.48
CA THR A 177 -15.87 25.82 -3.15
C THR A 177 -16.11 24.41 -2.61
N THR A 178 -15.36 24.02 -1.59
CA THR A 178 -15.52 22.74 -0.90
C THR A 178 -16.90 22.61 -0.28
N GLU A 179 -17.42 23.70 0.34
CA GLU A 179 -18.75 23.75 0.95
C GLU A 179 -19.87 23.58 -0.06
N GLU A 180 -19.78 24.24 -1.22
CA GLU A 180 -20.77 24.10 -2.31
C GLU A 180 -20.78 22.67 -2.85
N ASN A 181 -19.63 22.09 -3.10
CA ASN A 181 -19.49 20.71 -3.55
C ASN A 181 -20.06 19.72 -2.54
N TYR A 182 -19.72 19.89 -1.26
CA TYR A 182 -20.24 19.06 -0.18
C TYR A 182 -21.76 19.15 -0.06
N ALA A 183 -22.30 20.37 -0.08
CA ALA A 183 -23.76 20.61 -0.03
C ALA A 183 -24.48 19.97 -1.22
N ALA A 184 -23.91 20.07 -2.43
CA ALA A 184 -24.48 19.48 -3.63
C ALA A 184 -24.50 17.94 -3.56
N VAL A 185 -23.40 17.31 -3.14
CA VAL A 185 -23.32 15.85 -2.95
C VAL A 185 -24.29 15.38 -1.88
N LYS A 186 -24.35 16.08 -0.73
CA LYS A 186 -25.30 15.79 0.35
C LYS A 186 -26.75 15.91 -0.08
N ALA A 187 -27.05 16.81 -1.02
CA ALA A 187 -28.38 16.96 -1.64
C ALA A 187 -28.66 15.94 -2.75
N GLY A 188 -27.78 14.96 -2.98
CA GLY A 188 -27.93 13.95 -4.01
C GLY A 188 -27.72 14.47 -5.43
N LYS A 189 -27.13 15.64 -5.62
CA LYS A 189 -26.82 16.17 -6.95
C LYS A 189 -25.61 15.44 -7.53
N SER A 190 -25.69 15.13 -8.84
CA SER A 190 -24.59 14.55 -9.61
C SER A 190 -24.23 15.51 -10.76
N ALA A 191 -22.93 15.67 -10.99
CA ALA A 191 -22.42 16.38 -12.17
C ALA A 191 -22.25 15.46 -13.38
N LEU A 192 -22.43 14.16 -13.21
CA LEU A 192 -22.32 13.20 -14.32
C LEU A 192 -23.40 13.49 -15.37
N ARG A 193 -22.99 13.66 -16.60
CA ARG A 193 -23.85 13.86 -17.76
C ARG A 193 -23.65 12.72 -18.75
N LEU A 194 -24.74 12.22 -19.31
CA LEU A 194 -24.69 11.28 -20.42
C LEU A 194 -24.35 12.03 -21.70
N TYR A 195 -23.29 11.65 -22.37
CA TYR A 195 -22.94 12.11 -23.71
C TYR A 195 -23.33 11.02 -24.70
N GLU A 196 -24.22 11.34 -25.63
CA GLU A 196 -24.74 10.37 -26.60
C GLU A 196 -23.68 9.96 -27.64
N SER A 197 -22.74 10.85 -27.95
CA SER A 197 -21.59 10.52 -28.80
C SER A 197 -20.48 11.57 -28.66
N SER A 198 -19.25 11.18 -28.91
CA SER A 198 -18.13 12.09 -29.16
C SER A 198 -17.34 11.63 -30.38
N LYS A 199 -16.54 12.53 -31.01
CA LYS A 199 -15.71 12.19 -32.18
C LYS A 199 -14.72 11.04 -31.94
N ASN A 200 -14.37 10.76 -30.67
CA ASN A 200 -13.38 9.78 -30.28
C ASN A 200 -13.95 8.57 -29.51
N LEU A 201 -15.24 8.64 -29.14
CA LEU A 201 -15.93 7.57 -28.39
C LEU A 201 -17.32 7.39 -28.99
N PRO A 202 -17.54 6.35 -29.79
CA PRO A 202 -18.76 6.14 -30.56
C PRO A 202 -19.97 5.68 -29.71
N GLU A 203 -19.71 5.21 -28.49
CA GLU A 203 -20.78 4.78 -27.56
C GLU A 203 -21.08 5.85 -26.51
N PRO A 204 -22.33 5.94 -26.02
CA PRO A 204 -22.68 6.84 -24.93
C PRO A 204 -21.85 6.59 -23.67
N PHE A 205 -21.42 7.67 -23.01
CA PHE A 205 -20.66 7.58 -21.78
C PHE A 205 -21.04 8.69 -20.80
N PHE A 206 -20.79 8.46 -19.50
CA PHE A 206 -20.96 9.47 -18.48
C PHE A 206 -19.64 10.19 -18.22
N ALA A 207 -19.68 11.53 -18.18
CA ALA A 207 -18.57 12.38 -17.79
C ALA A 207 -19.08 13.59 -16.99
N SER A 208 -18.18 14.18 -16.21
CA SER A 208 -18.41 15.39 -15.39
C SER A 208 -17.52 16.54 -15.83
#